data_961dca205e045e34afd09f2d29e6b3b4
#
_entry.id   961dca205e045e34afd09f2d29e6b3b4
#
_cell.length_a   1.000
_cell.length_b   1.000
_cell.length_c   1.000
_cell.angle_alpha   90.00
_cell.angle_beta   90.00
_cell.angle_gamma   90.00
#
_symmetry.space_group_name_H-M   'P 1'
#
loop_
_entity.id
_entity.type
_entity.pdbx_description
1 polymer ?
#
loop_
_entity_poly.entity_id
_entity_poly.type
_entity_poly.pdbx_seq_one_letter_code
_entity_poly.pdbx_strand_id
1 'polypeptide(L)'
;MSVIITNEIKKAEVLSSGLKKHLDEVKQLGITAEGIKKMEELSQTLLQKDKEVEALRREANLKGRENRELLAELKSQMLTYRKAVKQRYMQPEWLKYGVQDKR
;
A
#
# COMPACT_ATOMS: atom_id res chain seq x y z
N MET A 1 3.04 3.86 8.25
CA MET A 1 4.19 4.75 7.94
C MET A 1 5.49 3.97 8.13
N SER A 2 6.45 4.18 7.25
CA SER A 2 7.75 3.51 7.36
C SER A 2 8.50 3.98 8.62
N VAL A 3 8.97 3.04 9.43
CA VAL A 3 9.76 3.34 10.63
C VAL A 3 11.06 4.06 10.26
N ILE A 4 11.68 3.65 9.14
CA ILE A 4 12.92 4.26 8.64
C ILE A 4 12.69 5.73 8.30
N ILE A 5 11.63 6.02 7.55
CA ILE A 5 11.29 7.39 7.14
C ILE A 5 10.94 8.23 8.36
N THR A 6 10.11 7.72 9.27
CA THR A 6 9.72 8.42 10.49
C THR A 6 10.95 8.79 11.33
N ASN A 7 11.89 7.85 11.49
CA ASN A 7 13.11 8.08 12.27
C ASN A 7 14.02 9.12 11.61
N GLU A 8 14.16 9.08 10.29
CA GLU A 8 14.98 10.08 9.58
C GLU A 8 14.38 11.48 9.65
N ILE A 9 13.05 11.59 9.56
CA ILE A 9 12.37 12.88 9.72
C ILE A 9 12.61 13.45 11.11
N LYS A 10 12.52 12.62 12.16
CA LYS A 10 12.80 13.05 13.55
C LYS A 10 14.24 13.51 13.71
N LYS A 11 15.19 12.80 13.14
CA LYS A 11 16.61 13.17 13.16
C LYS A 11 16.83 14.51 12.46
N ALA A 12 16.18 14.71 11.32
CA ALA A 12 16.27 15.96 10.58
C ALA A 12 15.71 17.13 11.37
N GLU A 13 14.59 16.92 12.08
CA GLU A 13 13.99 17.95 12.94
C GLU A 13 14.93 18.37 14.08
N VAL A 14 15.52 17.38 14.73
CA VAL A 14 16.47 17.62 15.82
C VAL A 14 17.71 18.37 15.31
N LEU A 15 18.24 17.92 14.17
CA LEU A 15 19.41 18.55 13.55
C LEU A 15 19.10 19.98 13.14
N SER A 16 17.98 20.22 12.46
CA SER A 16 17.54 21.57 12.06
C SER A 16 17.41 22.51 13.24
N SER A 17 16.79 22.04 14.31
CA SER A 17 16.57 22.82 15.52
C SER A 17 17.91 23.21 16.16
N GLY A 18 18.84 22.25 16.25
CA GLY A 18 20.17 22.52 16.80
C GLY A 18 20.98 23.49 15.97
N LEU A 19 20.96 23.31 14.64
CA LEU A 19 21.70 24.19 13.72
C LEU A 19 21.14 25.62 13.73
N LYS A 20 19.83 25.78 13.81
CA LYS A 20 19.20 27.08 13.87
C LYS A 20 19.59 27.85 15.15
N LYS A 21 19.66 27.16 16.28
CA LYS A 21 20.03 27.73 17.56
C LYS A 21 21.48 28.23 17.58
N HIS A 22 22.34 27.58 16.81
CA HIS A 22 23.77 27.86 16.76
C HIS A 22 24.23 28.28 15.38
N LEU A 23 23.37 28.99 14.63
CA LEU A 23 23.62 29.35 13.25
C LEU A 23 24.94 30.12 13.06
N ASP A 24 25.24 31.05 13.96
CA ASP A 24 26.47 31.86 13.88
C ASP A 24 27.73 31.00 13.95
N GLU A 25 27.70 29.95 14.76
CA GLU A 25 28.83 29.03 14.92
C GLU A 25 29.00 28.13 13.72
N VAL A 26 27.89 27.55 13.20
CA VAL A 26 27.95 26.59 12.10
C VAL A 26 28.11 27.26 10.73
N LYS A 27 27.89 28.56 10.65
CA LYS A 27 28.13 29.36 9.44
C LYS A 27 29.55 29.17 8.92
N GLN A 28 30.50 29.07 9.83
CA GLN A 28 31.91 28.86 9.53
C GLN A 28 32.17 27.53 8.85
N LEU A 29 31.27 26.55 9.03
CA LEU A 29 31.35 25.24 8.44
C LEU A 29 30.68 25.18 7.07
N GLY A 30 30.18 26.29 6.56
CA GLY A 30 29.47 26.32 5.30
C GLY A 30 27.99 26.02 5.40
N ILE A 31 27.47 25.95 6.61
CA ILE A 31 26.03 25.69 6.85
C ILE A 31 25.29 27.02 6.87
N THR A 32 24.28 27.15 6.00
CA THR A 32 23.54 28.40 5.84
C THR A 32 22.09 28.22 6.26
N ALA A 33 21.43 29.36 6.56
CA ALA A 33 20.00 29.36 6.85
C ALA A 33 19.17 28.78 5.72
N GLU A 34 19.56 29.09 4.48
CA GLU A 34 18.90 28.55 3.28
C GLU A 34 19.05 27.04 3.16
N GLY A 35 20.26 26.53 3.49
CA GLY A 35 20.52 25.08 3.46
C GLY A 35 19.68 24.35 4.50
N ILE A 36 19.54 24.90 5.69
CA ILE A 36 18.71 24.35 6.77
C ILE A 36 17.25 24.33 6.33
N LYS A 37 16.77 25.44 5.75
CA LYS A 37 15.40 25.54 5.24
C LYS A 37 15.13 24.48 4.16
N LYS A 38 16.08 24.29 3.27
CA LYS A 38 15.98 23.28 2.21
C LYS A 38 15.88 21.87 2.79
N MET A 39 16.66 21.58 3.82
CA MET A 39 16.59 20.29 4.53
C MET A 39 15.22 20.09 5.17
N GLU A 40 14.67 21.13 5.80
CA GLU A 40 13.33 21.08 6.39
C GLU A 40 12.25 20.86 5.33
N GLU A 41 12.37 21.49 4.17
CA GLU A 41 11.44 21.31 3.04
C GLU A 41 11.50 19.89 2.50
N LEU A 42 12.70 19.32 2.39
CA LEU A 42 12.87 17.92 1.98
C LEU A 42 12.19 16.97 2.96
N SER A 43 12.34 17.24 4.27
CA SER A 43 11.71 16.47 5.33
C SER A 43 10.19 16.53 5.23
N GLN A 44 9.62 17.71 5.00
CA GLN A 44 8.17 17.88 4.86
C GLN A 44 7.65 17.19 3.59
N THR A 45 8.37 17.30 2.49
CA THR A 45 8.01 16.63 1.24
C THR A 45 8.00 15.12 1.42
N LEU A 46 9.03 14.59 2.08
CA LEU A 46 9.13 13.16 2.36
C LEU A 46 7.96 12.69 3.23
N LEU A 47 7.62 13.45 4.26
CA LEU A 47 6.48 13.13 5.13
C LEU A 47 5.18 13.07 4.33
N GLN A 48 4.97 14.06 3.46
CA GLN A 48 3.76 14.11 2.64
C GLN A 48 3.68 12.94 1.66
N LYS A 49 4.79 12.61 1.00
CA LYS A 49 4.86 11.47 0.09
C LYS A 49 4.62 10.16 0.81
N ASP A 50 5.15 10.00 2.01
CA ASP A 50 4.94 8.80 2.81
C ASP A 50 3.48 8.63 3.21
N LYS A 51 2.78 9.72 3.54
CA LYS A 51 1.35 9.69 3.82
C LYS A 51 0.54 9.26 2.60
N GLU A 52 0.93 9.71 1.41
CA GLU A 52 0.29 9.31 0.15
C GLU A 52 0.46 7.81 -0.09
N VAL A 53 1.65 7.28 0.15
CA VAL A 53 1.94 5.84 0.02
C VAL A 53 1.07 5.04 0.99
N GLU A 54 0.96 5.50 2.23
CA GLU A 54 0.11 4.85 3.25
C GLU A 54 -1.35 4.79 2.82
N ALA A 55 -1.86 5.91 2.30
CA ALA A 55 -3.24 5.99 1.82
C ALA A 55 -3.48 4.98 0.68
N LEU A 56 -2.54 4.90 -0.26
CA LEU A 56 -2.62 3.95 -1.38
C LEU A 56 -2.56 2.51 -0.91
N ARG A 57 -1.74 2.21 0.10
CA ARG A 57 -1.67 0.86 0.68
C ARG A 57 -2.98 0.46 1.32
N ARG A 58 -3.61 1.38 2.07
CA ARG A 58 -4.91 1.11 2.69
C ARG A 58 -5.98 0.86 1.64
N GLU A 59 -5.98 1.66 0.57
CA GLU A 59 -6.91 1.49 -0.54
C GLU A 59 -6.70 0.15 -1.24
N ALA A 60 -5.44 -0.20 -1.52
CA ALA A 60 -5.10 -1.47 -2.15
C ALA A 60 -5.52 -2.66 -1.29
N ASN A 61 -5.31 -2.58 0.03
CA ASN A 61 -5.70 -3.62 0.97
C ASN A 61 -7.22 -3.81 0.99
N LEU A 62 -7.96 -2.70 0.97
CA LEU A 62 -9.42 -2.74 0.96
C LEU A 62 -9.93 -3.39 -0.33
N LYS A 63 -9.40 -2.98 -1.48
CA LYS A 63 -9.77 -3.56 -2.78
C LYS A 63 -9.39 -5.03 -2.85
N GLY A 64 -8.25 -5.40 -2.31
CA GLY A 64 -7.83 -6.80 -2.23
C GLY A 64 -8.80 -7.65 -1.43
N ARG A 65 -9.32 -7.10 -0.34
CA ARG A 65 -10.33 -7.78 0.50
C ARG A 65 -11.63 -7.95 -0.28
N GLU A 66 -12.07 -6.90 -0.97
CA GLU A 66 -13.26 -6.96 -1.81
C GLU A 66 -13.12 -8.02 -2.90
N ASN A 67 -11.94 -8.10 -3.54
CA ASN A 67 -11.64 -9.12 -4.56
C ASN A 67 -11.75 -10.54 -4.00
N ARG A 68 -11.24 -10.75 -2.78
CA ARG A 68 -11.33 -12.07 -2.14
C ARG A 68 -12.78 -12.46 -1.87
N GLU A 69 -13.61 -11.51 -1.45
CA GLU A 69 -15.03 -11.75 -1.21
C GLU A 69 -15.76 -12.08 -2.52
N LEU A 70 -15.48 -11.33 -3.59
CA LEU A 70 -16.05 -11.58 -4.90
C LEU A 70 -15.62 -12.94 -5.45
N LEU A 71 -14.34 -13.29 -5.27
CA LEU A 71 -13.83 -14.60 -5.70
C LEU A 71 -14.53 -15.74 -4.97
N ALA A 72 -14.73 -15.60 -3.67
CA ALA A 72 -15.42 -16.61 -2.86
C ALA A 72 -16.87 -16.77 -3.33
N GLU A 73 -17.54 -15.66 -3.60
CA GLU A 73 -18.91 -15.67 -4.10
C GLU A 73 -19.01 -16.34 -5.48
N LEU A 74 -18.08 -16.01 -6.38
CA LEU A 74 -18.02 -16.62 -7.71
C LEU A 74 -17.81 -18.12 -7.62
N LYS A 75 -16.86 -18.57 -6.79
CA LYS A 75 -16.59 -19.99 -6.58
C LYS A 75 -17.81 -20.73 -6.03
N SER A 76 -18.53 -20.09 -5.11
CA SER A 76 -19.73 -20.65 -4.51
C SER A 76 -20.84 -20.86 -5.55
N GLN A 77 -21.07 -19.85 -6.41
CA GLN A 77 -22.06 -19.94 -7.48
C GLN A 77 -21.68 -21.02 -8.51
N MET A 78 -20.39 -21.05 -8.89
CA MET A 78 -19.90 -22.05 -9.84
C MET A 78 -20.12 -23.46 -9.30
N LEU A 79 -19.81 -23.66 -8.01
CA LEU A 79 -20.00 -24.96 -7.38
C LEU A 79 -21.47 -25.37 -7.39
N THR A 80 -22.36 -24.46 -7.05
CA THR A 80 -23.80 -24.69 -7.03
C THR A 80 -24.32 -25.10 -8.41
N TYR A 81 -23.91 -24.38 -9.45
CA TYR A 81 -24.36 -24.65 -10.81
C TYR A 81 -23.78 -25.95 -11.37
N ARG A 82 -22.51 -26.24 -11.09
CA ARG A 82 -21.89 -27.50 -11.49
C ARG A 82 -22.61 -28.70 -10.86
N LYS A 83 -22.94 -28.59 -9.58
CA LYS A 83 -23.68 -29.64 -8.87
C LYS A 83 -25.06 -29.84 -9.49
N ALA A 84 -25.76 -28.76 -9.81
CA ALA A 84 -27.09 -28.82 -10.42
C ALA A 84 -27.04 -29.55 -11.77
N VAL A 85 -26.05 -29.25 -12.61
CA VAL A 85 -25.86 -29.92 -13.90
C VAL A 85 -25.56 -31.40 -13.71
N LYS A 86 -24.65 -31.73 -12.80
CA LYS A 86 -24.26 -33.13 -12.54
C LYS A 86 -25.40 -33.97 -12.00
N GLN A 87 -26.31 -33.37 -11.23
CA GLN A 87 -27.47 -34.07 -10.70
C GLN A 87 -28.56 -34.31 -11.74
N ARG A 88 -28.69 -33.40 -12.71
CA ARG A 88 -29.76 -33.43 -13.69
C ARG A 88 -29.36 -34.19 -14.95
N TYR A 89 -28.10 -34.11 -15.36
CA TYR A 89 -27.64 -34.67 -16.65
C TYR A 89 -26.59 -35.73 -16.44
N MET A 90 -26.50 -36.64 -17.45
CA MET A 90 -25.49 -37.69 -17.44
C MET A 90 -24.13 -37.11 -17.87
N GLN A 91 -23.07 -37.79 -17.45
CA GLN A 91 -21.69 -37.36 -17.67
C GLN A 91 -21.37 -36.95 -19.12
N PRO A 92 -21.81 -37.72 -20.18
CA PRO A 92 -21.54 -37.28 -21.56
C PRO A 92 -22.10 -35.94 -21.94
N GLU A 93 -23.10 -35.44 -21.23
CA GLU A 93 -23.73 -34.15 -21.50
C GLU A 93 -23.10 -32.99 -20.76
N TRP A 94 -22.25 -33.24 -19.75
CA TRP A 94 -21.68 -32.21 -18.91
C TRP A 94 -20.90 -31.14 -19.67
N LEU A 95 -20.09 -31.52 -20.65
CA LEU A 95 -19.29 -30.59 -21.45
C LEU A 95 -20.15 -29.59 -22.21
N LYS A 96 -21.34 -29.98 -22.62
CA LYS A 96 -22.31 -29.10 -23.28
C LYS A 96 -22.64 -27.88 -22.43
N TYR A 97 -22.66 -28.08 -21.13
CA TYR A 97 -22.96 -27.00 -20.16
C TYR A 97 -21.70 -26.39 -19.52
N GLY A 98 -20.54 -26.65 -20.08
CA GLY A 98 -19.30 -26.11 -19.56
C GLY A 98 -18.77 -26.77 -18.30
N VAL A 99 -19.32 -27.93 -17.94
CA VAL A 99 -18.85 -28.69 -16.78
C VAL A 99 -17.82 -29.72 -17.24
N GLN A 100 -16.63 -29.65 -16.64
CA GLN A 100 -15.56 -30.58 -16.99
C GLN A 100 -15.88 -32.00 -16.50
N ASP A 101 -15.41 -32.96 -17.26
CA ASP A 101 -15.62 -34.38 -16.98
C ASP A 101 -14.68 -34.91 -15.91
N LYS A 102 -14.69 -34.25 -14.75
CA LYS A 102 -13.93 -34.65 -13.57
C LYS A 102 -14.88 -34.84 -12.40
N ARG A 103 -14.61 -35.84 -11.64
CA ARG A 103 -15.38 -36.14 -10.43
C ARG A 103 -14.78 -35.46 -9.21
#